data_79cf51844c0bb66dc9e260baf952b525
#
_entry.id   79cf51844c0bb66dc9e260baf952b525
#
_cell.length_a   1.000
_cell.length_b   1.000
_cell.length_c   1.000
_cell.angle_alpha   90.00
_cell.angle_beta   90.00
_cell.angle_gamma   90.00
#
_symmetry.space_group_name_H-M   'P 1'
#
loop_
_entity.id
_entity.type
_entity.pdbx_description
1 polymer ?
#
loop_
_entity_poly.entity_id
_entity_poly.type
_entity_poly.pdbx_seq_one_letter_code
_entity_poly.pdbx_strand_id
1 'polypeptide(L)'
;MGAAICNRRIPESRLKTATPDLEKLKMQYYSLRKKYMKAFDDLLDAERLPSVNLSKPYNTKILVEALHFWEGKKLVNHAYSIMPNHIHWVFELLEKDEDGKPVYLQDVLQSVKRHTASQINKAEVITGALWQKESFDTTIRDDKHLYYAIRYTLNNPVSAGLVKDWKDWPGTFGCDGCGDL
;
A
#
# COMPACT_ATOMS: atom_id res chain seq x y z
N MET A 1 -10.77 -0.55 -0.17
CA MET A 1 -9.52 -1.28 0.12
C MET A 1 -8.38 -0.65 -0.67
N GLY A 2 -7.30 -0.29 0.02
CA GLY A 2 -6.19 0.42 -0.55
C GLY A 2 -5.23 -0.41 -1.41
N ALA A 3 -4.44 0.29 -2.21
CA ALA A 3 -3.38 -0.30 -3.02
C ALA A 3 -2.19 -0.68 -2.13
N ALA A 4 -1.79 -1.95 -2.15
CA ALA A 4 -0.49 -2.37 -1.63
C ALA A 4 0.53 -2.25 -2.75
N ILE A 5 1.58 -1.46 -2.57
CA ILE A 5 2.66 -1.32 -3.55
C ILE A 5 3.87 -2.07 -2.99
N CYS A 6 4.25 -3.14 -3.66
CA CYS A 6 5.34 -4.02 -3.23
C CYS A 6 6.54 -3.89 -4.15
N ASN A 7 7.75 -3.82 -3.58
CA ASN A 7 8.99 -3.86 -4.35
C ASN A 7 9.48 -5.31 -4.45
N ARG A 8 9.50 -5.86 -5.67
CA ARG A 8 10.18 -7.12 -5.96
C ARG A 8 11.26 -6.82 -6.99
N ARG A 9 12.52 -6.76 -6.58
CA ARG A 9 13.65 -6.63 -7.51
C ARG A 9 13.68 -7.86 -8.42
N ILE A 10 13.36 -7.67 -9.71
CA ILE A 10 13.62 -8.69 -10.73
C ILE A 10 15.12 -8.57 -11.07
N PRO A 11 15.93 -9.65 -10.98
CA PRO A 11 17.32 -9.60 -11.36
C PRO A 11 17.47 -9.10 -12.80
N GLU A 12 18.36 -8.15 -13.03
CA GLU A 12 18.64 -7.53 -14.35
C GLU A 12 19.00 -8.55 -15.46
N SER A 13 19.41 -9.76 -15.10
CA SER A 13 19.76 -10.83 -16.03
C SER A 13 18.62 -11.31 -16.94
N ARG A 14 17.37 -10.92 -16.72
CA ARG A 14 16.21 -11.26 -17.57
C ARG A 14 15.78 -10.19 -18.55
N LEU A 15 16.43 -9.04 -18.58
CA LEU A 15 16.19 -7.97 -19.56
C LEU A 15 17.01 -8.20 -20.85
N LYS A 16 16.81 -9.33 -21.51
CA LYS A 16 17.35 -9.54 -22.85
C LYS A 16 16.44 -8.83 -23.85
N THR A 17 17.02 -7.80 -24.52
CA THR A 17 16.59 -7.17 -25.80
C THR A 17 15.09 -7.04 -26.01
N ALA A 18 14.49 -6.04 -25.39
CA ALA A 18 13.15 -5.62 -25.76
C ALA A 18 13.20 -4.94 -27.14
N THR A 19 12.37 -5.39 -28.09
CA THR A 19 12.17 -4.70 -29.35
C THR A 19 11.52 -3.33 -29.10
N PRO A 20 11.73 -2.31 -29.97
CA PRO A 20 11.12 -0.99 -29.83
C PRO A 20 9.60 -1.03 -29.67
N ASP A 21 8.93 -1.98 -30.30
CA ASP A 21 7.48 -2.19 -30.17
C ASP A 21 7.09 -2.69 -28.77
N LEU A 22 7.89 -3.56 -28.17
CA LEU A 22 7.66 -4.04 -26.80
C LEU A 22 7.82 -2.93 -25.78
N GLU A 23 8.80 -2.03 -25.95
CA GLU A 23 8.97 -0.87 -25.06
C GLU A 23 7.80 0.12 -25.20
N LYS A 24 7.33 0.38 -26.42
CA LYS A 24 6.15 1.22 -26.65
C LYS A 24 4.89 0.62 -26.00
N LEU A 25 4.70 -0.70 -26.15
CA LEU A 25 3.56 -1.40 -25.54
C LEU A 25 3.63 -1.37 -24.01
N LYS A 26 4.80 -1.54 -23.42
CA LYS A 26 5.02 -1.37 -21.97
C LYS A 26 4.67 0.03 -21.52
N MET A 27 5.13 1.08 -22.23
CA MET A 27 4.82 2.47 -21.88
C MET A 27 3.31 2.75 -21.94
N GLN A 28 2.61 2.24 -22.95
CA GLN A 28 1.16 2.36 -23.06
C GLN A 28 0.44 1.64 -21.90
N TYR A 29 0.86 0.40 -21.59
CA TYR A 29 0.33 -0.36 -20.47
C TYR A 29 0.49 0.39 -19.14
N TYR A 30 1.67 0.98 -18.89
CA TYR A 30 1.91 1.73 -17.66
C TYR A 30 1.11 3.05 -17.58
N SER A 31 0.99 3.74 -18.71
CA SER A 31 0.15 4.93 -18.78
C SER A 31 -1.32 4.61 -18.47
N LEU A 32 -1.83 3.53 -19.04
CA LEU A 32 -3.19 3.07 -18.83
C LEU A 32 -3.39 2.63 -17.36
N ARG A 33 -2.47 1.85 -16.83
CA ARG A 33 -2.49 1.39 -15.43
C ARG A 33 -2.48 2.57 -14.44
N LYS A 34 -1.65 3.59 -14.69
CA LYS A 34 -1.61 4.81 -13.87
C LYS A 34 -2.95 5.55 -13.86
N LYS A 35 -3.60 5.65 -15.04
CA LYS A 35 -4.95 6.24 -15.16
C LYS A 35 -5.98 5.43 -14.38
N TYR A 36 -5.91 4.10 -14.46
CA TYR A 36 -6.81 3.20 -13.73
C TYR A 36 -6.64 3.31 -12.22
N MET A 37 -5.38 3.35 -11.73
CA MET A 37 -5.09 3.55 -10.31
C MET A 37 -5.67 4.86 -9.81
N LYS A 38 -5.39 5.96 -10.52
CA LYS A 38 -5.93 7.27 -10.15
C LYS A 38 -7.46 7.28 -10.12
N ALA A 39 -8.12 6.72 -11.14
CA ALA A 39 -9.57 6.66 -11.19
C ALA A 39 -10.15 5.80 -10.04
N PHE A 40 -9.45 4.74 -9.63
CA PHE A 40 -9.85 3.91 -8.50
C PHE A 40 -9.70 4.66 -7.18
N ASP A 41 -8.60 5.39 -6.98
CA ASP A 41 -8.39 6.20 -5.79
C ASP A 41 -9.40 7.36 -5.73
N ASP A 42 -9.66 8.04 -6.86
CA ASP A 42 -10.69 9.08 -6.95
C ASP A 42 -12.09 8.54 -6.56
N LEU A 43 -12.41 7.28 -6.90
CA LEU A 43 -13.65 6.62 -6.48
C LEU A 43 -13.66 6.33 -4.97
N LEU A 44 -12.55 5.86 -4.41
CA LEU A 44 -12.43 5.62 -2.98
C LEU A 44 -12.54 6.93 -2.19
N ASP A 45 -11.89 7.99 -2.65
CA ASP A 45 -11.94 9.31 -2.02
C ASP A 45 -13.33 9.97 -2.13
N ALA A 46 -14.12 9.62 -3.15
CA ALA A 46 -15.49 10.10 -3.31
C ALA A 46 -16.47 9.50 -2.29
N GLU A 47 -16.14 8.34 -1.69
CA GLU A 47 -16.95 7.70 -0.65
C GLU A 47 -16.73 8.39 0.71
N ARG A 48 -17.49 9.45 0.95
CA ARG A 48 -17.31 10.33 2.14
C ARG A 48 -17.74 9.71 3.47
N LEU A 49 -18.58 8.68 3.44
CA LEU A 49 -19.11 8.03 4.65
C LEU A 49 -18.94 6.51 4.56
N PRO A 50 -17.72 6.00 4.77
CA PRO A 50 -17.52 4.56 4.81
C PRO A 50 -18.29 3.94 5.98
N SER A 51 -18.77 2.72 5.80
CA SER A 51 -19.43 1.94 6.86
C SER A 51 -18.55 1.79 8.10
N VAL A 52 -17.23 1.79 7.90
CA VAL A 52 -16.20 1.83 8.96
C VAL A 52 -15.16 2.88 8.59
N ASN A 53 -14.93 3.81 9.51
CA ASN A 53 -13.87 4.80 9.35
C ASN A 53 -12.56 4.27 9.94
N LEU A 54 -11.60 3.94 9.05
CA LEU A 54 -10.28 3.40 9.42
C LEU A 54 -9.40 4.45 10.12
N SER A 55 -9.66 5.74 9.91
CA SER A 55 -8.89 6.84 10.52
C SER A 55 -9.32 7.19 11.94
N LYS A 56 -10.32 6.51 12.51
CA LYS A 56 -10.60 6.60 13.95
C LYS A 56 -9.36 6.18 14.74
N PRO A 57 -8.99 6.86 15.83
CA PRO A 57 -7.74 6.60 16.56
C PRO A 57 -7.54 5.13 16.94
N TYR A 58 -8.59 4.46 17.36
CA TYR A 58 -8.53 3.04 17.75
C TYR A 58 -8.29 2.14 16.53
N ASN A 59 -8.98 2.37 15.41
CA ASN A 59 -8.83 1.60 14.18
C ASN A 59 -7.45 1.84 13.55
N THR A 60 -7.00 3.10 13.52
CA THR A 60 -5.64 3.46 13.08
C THR A 60 -4.57 2.71 13.89
N LYS A 61 -4.71 2.64 15.22
CA LYS A 61 -3.78 1.91 16.08
C LYS A 61 -3.69 0.43 15.70
N ILE A 62 -4.83 -0.26 15.53
CA ILE A 62 -4.88 -1.67 15.10
C ILE A 62 -4.16 -1.85 13.76
N LEU A 63 -4.40 -0.93 12.83
CA LEU A 63 -3.81 -0.99 11.48
C LEU A 63 -2.30 -0.77 11.54
N VAL A 64 -1.83 0.24 12.25
CA VAL A 64 -0.39 0.52 12.44
C VAL A 64 0.32 -0.70 13.03
N GLU A 65 -0.21 -1.27 14.11
CA GLU A 65 0.35 -2.47 14.74
C GLU A 65 0.42 -3.65 13.75
N ALA A 66 -0.62 -3.84 12.93
CA ALA A 66 -0.66 -4.92 11.96
C ALA A 66 0.32 -4.72 10.78
N LEU A 67 0.49 -3.46 10.29
CA LEU A 67 1.43 -3.11 9.23
C LEU A 67 2.89 -3.28 9.67
N HIS A 68 3.20 -3.02 10.96
CA HIS A 68 4.54 -3.20 11.53
C HIS A 68 4.81 -4.61 12.06
N PHE A 69 3.80 -5.46 12.19
CA PHE A 69 3.99 -6.80 12.77
C PHE A 69 5.03 -7.66 12.04
N TRP A 70 5.12 -7.49 10.71
CA TRP A 70 6.05 -8.24 9.86
C TRP A 70 7.34 -7.47 9.54
N GLU A 71 7.53 -6.27 10.12
CA GLU A 71 8.74 -5.47 9.93
C GLU A 71 10.00 -6.27 10.34
N GLY A 72 11.00 -6.32 9.45
CA GLY A 72 12.25 -7.07 9.64
C GLY A 72 12.11 -8.58 9.57
N LYS A 73 10.92 -9.16 9.60
CA LYS A 73 10.66 -10.60 9.54
C LYS A 73 10.26 -11.09 8.16
N LYS A 74 9.39 -10.35 7.48
CA LYS A 74 8.88 -10.70 6.15
C LYS A 74 8.92 -9.53 5.17
N LEU A 75 9.01 -8.31 5.68
CA LEU A 75 9.02 -7.10 4.86
C LEU A 75 9.79 -5.97 5.54
N VAL A 76 10.07 -4.94 4.74
CA VAL A 76 10.56 -3.64 5.20
C VAL A 76 9.55 -2.58 4.75
N ASN A 77 9.00 -1.81 5.69
CA ASN A 77 8.09 -0.72 5.40
C ASN A 77 8.83 0.49 4.86
N HIS A 78 8.34 1.06 3.76
CA HIS A 78 8.82 2.34 3.23
C HIS A 78 7.87 3.48 3.55
N ALA A 79 6.58 3.30 3.28
CA ALA A 79 5.55 4.30 3.59
C ALA A 79 4.16 3.66 3.64
N TYR A 80 3.27 4.26 4.43
CA TYR A 80 1.84 3.99 4.32
C TYR A 80 1.02 5.23 4.67
N SER A 81 -0.23 5.22 4.21
CA SER A 81 -1.25 6.20 4.60
C SER A 81 -2.57 5.49 4.79
N ILE A 82 -3.10 5.54 6.01
CA ILE A 82 -4.38 4.97 6.40
C ILE A 82 -5.45 6.04 6.16
N MET A 83 -6.18 5.90 5.07
CA MET A 83 -7.29 6.77 4.69
C MET A 83 -8.59 6.31 5.38
N PRO A 84 -9.66 7.11 5.39
CA PRO A 84 -10.91 6.74 6.07
C PRO A 84 -11.51 5.40 5.63
N ASN A 85 -11.34 4.99 4.37
CA ASN A 85 -11.94 3.78 3.79
C ASN A 85 -10.95 2.85 3.08
N HIS A 86 -9.67 3.20 3.01
CA HIS A 86 -8.64 2.39 2.35
C HIS A 86 -7.24 2.65 2.94
N ILE A 87 -6.24 1.90 2.47
CA ILE A 87 -4.85 2.05 2.87
C ILE A 87 -3.97 2.06 1.62
N HIS A 88 -3.08 3.04 1.52
CA HIS A 88 -1.91 3.00 0.66
C HIS A 88 -0.73 2.45 1.45
N TRP A 89 -0.02 1.48 0.88
CA TRP A 89 1.07 0.81 1.57
C TRP A 89 2.20 0.46 0.61
N VAL A 90 3.40 0.99 0.88
CA VAL A 90 4.64 0.76 0.14
C VAL A 90 5.60 -0.01 1.02
N PHE A 91 6.01 -1.18 0.59
CA PHE A 91 6.93 -2.04 1.32
C PHE A 91 7.74 -2.94 0.38
N GLU A 92 8.86 -3.45 0.87
CA GLU A 92 9.68 -4.45 0.22
C GLU A 92 9.50 -5.79 0.91
N LEU A 93 9.22 -6.85 0.15
CA LEU A 93 9.19 -8.21 0.69
C LEU A 93 10.60 -8.75 0.82
N LEU A 94 10.90 -9.37 1.95
CA LEU A 94 12.09 -10.20 2.09
C LEU A 94 11.93 -11.47 1.26
N GLU A 95 13.03 -12.00 0.74
CA GLU A 95 13.02 -13.26 -0.03
C GLU A 95 12.61 -14.45 0.83
N LYS A 96 13.10 -14.45 2.10
CA LYS A 96 12.87 -15.51 3.07
C LYS A 96 12.61 -14.91 4.45
N ASP A 97 11.83 -15.60 5.24
CA ASP A 97 11.60 -15.29 6.64
C ASP A 97 12.76 -15.84 7.55
N GLU A 98 12.62 -15.64 8.85
CA GLU A 98 13.59 -16.08 9.85
C GLU A 98 13.83 -17.60 9.85
N ASP A 99 12.84 -18.39 9.41
CA ASP A 99 12.92 -19.85 9.26
C ASP A 99 13.53 -20.28 7.91
N GLY A 100 13.92 -19.34 7.05
CA GLY A 100 14.44 -19.62 5.71
C GLY A 100 13.37 -19.98 4.68
N LYS A 101 12.07 -19.78 4.99
CA LYS A 101 10.96 -20.06 4.09
C LYS A 101 10.70 -18.86 3.16
N PRO A 102 10.34 -19.11 1.90
CA PRO A 102 9.97 -18.03 0.97
C PRO A 102 8.82 -17.19 1.52
N VAL A 103 8.90 -15.86 1.36
CA VAL A 103 7.82 -14.93 1.73
C VAL A 103 6.96 -14.63 0.51
N TYR A 104 5.66 -14.80 0.66
CA TYR A 104 4.67 -14.50 -0.39
C TYR A 104 3.80 -13.31 -0.02
N LEU A 105 3.57 -12.43 -1.00
CA LEU A 105 2.72 -11.24 -0.84
C LEU A 105 1.33 -11.58 -0.31
N GLN A 106 0.72 -12.64 -0.87
CA GLN A 106 -0.62 -13.07 -0.51
C GLN A 106 -0.74 -13.45 0.97
N ASP A 107 0.29 -14.11 1.52
CA ASP A 107 0.29 -14.55 2.92
C ASP A 107 0.38 -13.34 3.87
N VAL A 108 1.23 -12.37 3.54
CA VAL A 108 1.35 -11.13 4.31
C VAL A 108 0.03 -10.35 4.29
N LEU A 109 -0.53 -10.11 3.09
CA LEU A 109 -1.79 -9.39 2.95
C LEU A 109 -2.95 -10.10 3.65
N GLN A 110 -3.05 -11.44 3.50
CA GLN A 110 -4.08 -12.22 4.16
C GLN A 110 -3.97 -12.15 5.69
N SER A 111 -2.75 -12.22 6.22
CA SER A 111 -2.48 -12.09 7.66
C SER A 111 -2.96 -10.73 8.19
N VAL A 112 -2.53 -9.64 7.55
CA VAL A 112 -2.92 -8.27 7.94
C VAL A 112 -4.44 -8.08 7.83
N LYS A 113 -5.04 -8.45 6.69
CA LYS A 113 -6.48 -8.32 6.47
C LYS A 113 -7.31 -9.09 7.50
N ARG A 114 -6.94 -10.35 7.78
CA ARG A 114 -7.66 -11.21 8.74
C ARG A 114 -7.58 -10.64 10.15
N HIS A 115 -6.38 -10.26 10.59
CA HIS A 115 -6.17 -9.71 11.92
C HIS A 115 -6.95 -8.41 12.10
N THR A 116 -6.77 -7.44 11.20
CA THR A 116 -7.41 -6.12 11.30
C THR A 116 -8.92 -6.19 11.18
N ALA A 117 -9.46 -7.03 10.28
CA ALA A 117 -10.90 -7.25 10.18
C ALA A 117 -11.49 -7.80 11.49
N SER A 118 -10.83 -8.81 12.09
CA SER A 118 -11.28 -9.39 13.36
C SER A 118 -11.30 -8.34 14.48
N GLN A 119 -10.24 -7.55 14.63
CA GLN A 119 -10.13 -6.56 15.70
C GLN A 119 -11.08 -5.37 15.49
N ILE A 120 -11.13 -4.83 14.28
CA ILE A 120 -11.98 -3.66 13.96
C ILE A 120 -13.46 -4.04 14.03
N ASN A 121 -13.87 -5.19 13.46
CA ASN A 121 -15.25 -5.63 13.53
C ASN A 121 -15.72 -5.80 14.98
N LYS A 122 -14.85 -6.35 15.85
CA LYS A 122 -15.13 -6.46 17.28
C LYS A 122 -15.28 -5.09 17.96
N ALA A 123 -14.39 -4.15 17.65
CA ALA A 123 -14.41 -2.81 18.23
C ALA A 123 -15.59 -1.96 17.78
N GLU A 124 -15.96 -2.05 16.50
CA GLU A 124 -17.08 -1.31 15.91
C GLU A 124 -18.43 -2.05 16.06
N VAL A 125 -18.42 -3.24 16.68
CA VAL A 125 -19.62 -4.10 16.87
C VAL A 125 -20.35 -4.38 15.56
N ILE A 126 -19.57 -4.72 14.53
CA ILE A 126 -20.07 -5.02 13.18
C ILE A 126 -19.73 -6.45 12.77
N THR A 127 -20.46 -6.95 11.79
CA THR A 127 -20.27 -8.28 11.21
C THR A 127 -20.08 -8.17 9.70
N GLY A 128 -19.44 -9.18 9.09
CA GLY A 128 -19.22 -9.23 7.66
C GLY A 128 -17.79 -8.88 7.25
N ALA A 129 -17.60 -8.67 5.95
CA ALA A 129 -16.28 -8.41 5.39
C ALA A 129 -15.90 -6.93 5.55
N LEU A 130 -14.83 -6.64 6.29
CA LEU A 130 -14.23 -5.31 6.35
C LEU A 130 -13.50 -4.96 5.06
N TRP A 131 -12.70 -5.92 4.55
CA TRP A 131 -11.87 -5.74 3.38
C TRP A 131 -12.51 -6.33 2.13
N GLN A 132 -12.31 -5.67 1.01
CA GLN A 132 -12.59 -6.27 -0.29
C GLN A 132 -11.67 -7.49 -0.49
N LYS A 133 -12.16 -8.48 -1.24
CA LYS A 133 -11.41 -9.69 -1.55
C LYS A 133 -10.10 -9.37 -2.26
N GLU A 134 -10.19 -8.53 -3.28
CA GLU A 134 -9.04 -8.13 -4.10
C GLU A 134 -8.26 -6.98 -3.44
N SER A 135 -6.94 -6.97 -3.64
CA SER A 135 -6.07 -5.84 -3.37
C SER A 135 -5.53 -5.33 -4.69
N PHE A 136 -5.41 -4.02 -4.80
CA PHE A 136 -4.74 -3.43 -5.94
C PHE A 136 -3.24 -3.36 -5.63
N ASP A 137 -2.43 -4.16 -6.33
CA ASP A 137 -0.99 -4.22 -6.10
C ASP A 137 -0.18 -3.81 -7.34
N THR A 138 0.97 -3.22 -7.12
CA THR A 138 1.92 -2.81 -8.15
C THR A 138 3.33 -3.19 -7.74
N THR A 139 4.06 -3.86 -8.64
CA THR A 139 5.49 -4.14 -8.43
C THR A 139 6.32 -2.92 -8.76
N ILE A 140 7.13 -2.46 -7.83
CA ILE A 140 8.11 -1.40 -7.99
C ILE A 140 9.36 -1.98 -8.65
N ARG A 141 9.91 -1.28 -9.66
CA ARG A 141 10.96 -1.82 -10.53
C ARG A 141 12.30 -1.14 -10.37
N ASP A 142 12.31 0.11 -9.96
CA ASP A 142 13.51 0.92 -9.82
C ASP A 142 13.33 1.97 -8.72
N ASP A 143 14.41 2.62 -8.33
CA ASP A 143 14.43 3.60 -7.25
C ASP A 143 13.57 4.84 -7.57
N LYS A 144 13.51 5.23 -8.85
CA LYS A 144 12.65 6.34 -9.30
C LYS A 144 11.17 6.01 -9.11
N HIS A 145 10.78 4.76 -9.41
CA HIS A 145 9.42 4.29 -9.19
C HIS A 145 9.11 4.21 -7.69
N LEU A 146 10.05 3.72 -6.87
CA LEU A 146 9.92 3.69 -5.41
C LEU A 146 9.72 5.11 -4.84
N TYR A 147 10.55 6.05 -5.26
CA TYR A 147 10.43 7.45 -4.88
C TYR A 147 9.03 8.02 -5.15
N TYR A 148 8.51 7.84 -6.36
CA TYR A 148 7.17 8.35 -6.69
C TYR A 148 6.05 7.62 -5.97
N ALA A 149 6.19 6.33 -5.69
CA ALA A 149 5.23 5.55 -4.93
C ALA A 149 5.16 6.05 -3.47
N ILE A 150 6.30 6.29 -2.85
CA ILE A 150 6.39 6.86 -1.49
C ILE A 150 5.75 8.25 -1.47
N ARG A 151 6.17 9.15 -2.35
CA ARG A 151 5.59 10.52 -2.42
C ARG A 151 4.08 10.50 -2.63
N TYR A 152 3.60 9.66 -3.53
CA TYR A 152 2.17 9.50 -3.79
C TYR A 152 1.45 9.05 -2.53
N THR A 153 1.96 8.02 -1.86
CA THR A 153 1.37 7.47 -0.63
C THR A 153 1.31 8.51 0.49
N LEU A 154 2.42 9.21 0.74
CA LEU A 154 2.49 10.24 1.78
C LEU A 154 1.58 11.44 1.48
N ASN A 155 1.49 11.87 0.20
CA ASN A 155 0.68 13.02 -0.19
C ASN A 155 -0.82 12.71 -0.33
N ASN A 156 -1.25 11.48 -0.14
CA ASN A 156 -2.65 11.09 -0.34
C ASN A 156 -3.62 11.84 0.59
N PRO A 157 -3.36 12.00 1.91
CA PRO A 157 -4.23 12.76 2.81
C PRO A 157 -4.34 14.25 2.42
N VAL A 158 -3.25 14.82 1.88
CA VAL A 158 -3.24 16.21 1.39
C VAL A 158 -4.07 16.33 0.11
N SER A 159 -3.90 15.39 -0.83
CA SER A 159 -4.66 15.35 -2.08
C SER A 159 -6.16 15.17 -1.84
N ALA A 160 -6.54 14.39 -0.82
CA ALA A 160 -7.92 14.22 -0.38
C ALA A 160 -8.48 15.41 0.43
N GLY A 161 -7.65 16.44 0.69
CA GLY A 161 -8.06 17.63 1.43
C GLY A 161 -8.29 17.42 2.93
N LEU A 162 -7.74 16.33 3.50
CA LEU A 162 -7.90 16.00 4.92
C LEU A 162 -6.96 16.80 5.82
N VAL A 163 -5.75 17.09 5.34
CA VAL A 163 -4.71 17.88 6.02
C VAL A 163 -3.99 18.77 5.01
N LYS A 164 -3.20 19.76 5.50
CA LYS A 164 -2.35 20.61 4.66
C LYS A 164 -0.95 20.04 4.47
N ASP A 165 -0.45 19.31 5.45
CA ASP A 165 0.83 18.61 5.43
C ASP A 165 0.55 17.13 5.78
N TRP A 166 1.16 16.20 5.06
CA TRP A 166 0.98 14.77 5.32
C TRP A 166 1.47 14.34 6.71
N LYS A 167 2.41 15.09 7.30
CA LYS A 167 2.93 14.87 8.66
C LYS A 167 1.88 15.11 9.74
N ASP A 168 0.85 15.88 9.42
CA ASP A 168 -0.27 16.15 10.33
C ASP A 168 -1.32 15.03 10.34
N TRP A 169 -1.19 14.03 9.43
CA TRP A 169 -2.14 12.92 9.34
C TRP A 169 -1.71 11.76 10.23
N PRO A 170 -2.47 11.42 11.31
CA PRO A 170 -2.05 10.41 12.31
C PRO A 170 -1.84 9.01 11.75
N GLY A 171 -2.47 8.69 10.63
CA GLY A 171 -2.37 7.38 9.96
C GLY A 171 -1.26 7.29 8.93
N THR A 172 -0.28 8.19 8.92
CA THR A 172 0.80 8.23 7.93
C THR A 172 2.14 7.85 8.55
N PHE A 173 2.93 7.11 7.79
CA PHE A 173 4.30 6.73 8.10
C PHE A 173 5.17 6.87 6.85
N GLY A 174 6.35 7.44 7.01
CA GLY A 174 7.44 7.44 6.03
C GLY A 174 8.73 7.02 6.72
N CYS A 175 9.53 6.18 6.05
CA CYS A 175 10.84 5.78 6.55
C CYS A 175 11.78 6.98 6.70
N ASP A 176 12.83 6.84 7.54
CA ASP A 176 13.86 7.86 7.70
C ASP A 176 14.49 8.23 6.35
N GLY A 177 14.57 9.54 6.05
CA GLY A 177 15.00 10.05 4.75
C GLY A 177 13.89 10.11 3.67
N CYS A 178 12.71 9.54 3.91
CA CYS A 178 11.57 9.64 2.99
C CYS A 178 10.82 10.98 3.13
N GLY A 179 11.06 11.73 4.20
CA GLY A 179 10.38 13.00 4.50
C GLY A 179 10.97 14.24 3.83
N ASP A 180 12.17 14.13 3.27
CA ASP A 180 12.87 15.21 2.55
C ASP A 180 12.70 15.10 1.03
N LEU A 181 11.74 14.32 0.60
CA LEU A 181 11.46 14.00 -0.80
C LEU A 181 10.47 14.98 -1.44
#